data_753d3858dc9bffc51e6be545c0390db7
#
_entry.id   753d3858dc9bffc51e6be545c0390db7
#
_cell.length_a   1.000
_cell.length_b   1.000
_cell.length_c   1.000
_cell.angle_alpha   90.00
_cell.angle_beta   90.00
_cell.angle_gamma   90.00
#
_symmetry.space_group_name_H-M   'P 1'
#
loop_
_entity.id
_entity.type
_entity.pdbx_description
1 polymer ?
#
loop_
_entity_poly.entity_id
_entity_poly.type
_entity_poly.pdbx_seq_one_letter_code
_entity_poly.pdbx_strand_id
1 'polypeptide(L)'
;MTLRSAFVLIAALVISACAATPKAAKLQRPVLVSPPLVTPSGLDRVMGRNATSLIALFGNADQDVREDNSRKLQFSSGICILDAYLYAPAKGKEPLVSYVDARQPDGGPIDRASCVAALTRRKEAR
;
A
#
# COMPACT_ATOMS: atom_id res chain seq x y z
N MET A 1 18.65 -71.43 -56.57
CA MET A 1 18.88 -72.41 -55.48
C MET A 1 18.50 -71.69 -54.18
N THR A 2 17.47 -72.23 -53.61
CA THR A 2 17.14 -72.39 -52.19
C THR A 2 17.09 -71.13 -51.35
N LEU A 3 15.93 -70.59 -51.05
CA LEU A 3 14.99 -71.11 -50.06
C LEU A 3 15.51 -70.87 -48.63
N ARG A 4 14.89 -69.96 -47.90
CA ARG A 4 14.27 -70.34 -46.63
C ARG A 4 13.64 -69.07 -45.95
N SER A 5 12.37 -69.25 -45.88
CA SER A 5 11.42 -68.64 -44.95
C SER A 5 12.03 -68.37 -43.58
N ALA A 6 11.77 -67.16 -43.07
CA ALA A 6 11.67 -66.92 -41.64
C ALA A 6 10.50 -66.00 -41.42
N PHE A 7 9.43 -66.51 -40.92
CA PHE A 7 8.30 -65.81 -40.34
C PHE A 7 8.76 -65.08 -39.10
N VAL A 8 8.66 -63.77 -39.11
CA VAL A 8 8.78 -63.01 -37.89
C VAL A 8 7.41 -62.43 -37.55
N LEU A 9 6.80 -63.07 -36.58
CA LEU A 9 5.59 -62.56 -35.92
C LEU A 9 5.88 -61.23 -35.21
N ILE A 10 5.40 -60.16 -35.77
CA ILE A 10 5.41 -58.89 -35.08
C ILE A 10 4.14 -58.81 -34.22
N ALA A 11 4.31 -59.06 -32.93
CA ALA A 11 3.29 -58.82 -31.94
C ALA A 11 3.08 -57.30 -31.81
N ALA A 12 1.97 -56.81 -32.32
CA ALA A 12 1.55 -55.40 -32.11
C ALA A 12 1.10 -55.20 -30.67
N LEU A 13 1.95 -54.59 -29.87
CA LEU A 13 1.61 -54.10 -28.54
C LEU A 13 0.78 -52.81 -28.69
N VAL A 14 -0.52 -52.92 -28.53
CA VAL A 14 -1.42 -51.75 -28.47
C VAL A 14 -1.28 -51.14 -27.10
N ILE A 15 -0.46 -50.09 -26.97
CA ILE A 15 -0.39 -49.30 -25.76
C ILE A 15 -1.56 -48.30 -25.78
N SER A 16 -2.61 -48.64 -25.05
CA SER A 16 -3.75 -47.80 -24.83
C SER A 16 -3.32 -46.69 -23.85
N ALA A 17 -2.88 -45.53 -24.37
CA ALA A 17 -2.58 -44.37 -23.59
C ALA A 17 -3.91 -43.71 -23.16
N CYS A 18 -4.33 -43.94 -21.92
CA CYS A 18 -5.35 -43.13 -21.30
C CYS A 18 -4.83 -41.69 -21.13
N ALA A 19 -5.17 -40.83 -22.07
CA ALA A 19 -4.97 -39.41 -21.95
C ALA A 19 -5.98 -38.86 -20.91
N ALA A 20 -5.57 -38.84 -19.65
CA ALA A 20 -6.27 -38.06 -18.65
C ALA A 20 -6.00 -36.56 -18.93
N THR A 21 -6.98 -35.90 -19.52
CA THR A 21 -6.95 -34.43 -19.65
C THR A 21 -6.93 -33.82 -18.25
N PRO A 22 -5.90 -33.06 -17.88
CA PRO A 22 -5.95 -32.32 -16.62
C PRO A 22 -7.03 -31.24 -16.74
N LYS A 23 -8.13 -31.44 -16.03
CA LYS A 23 -9.14 -30.40 -15.83
C LYS A 23 -8.43 -29.19 -15.25
N ALA A 24 -8.30 -28.14 -16.05
CA ALA A 24 -7.69 -26.89 -15.61
C ALA A 24 -8.43 -26.40 -14.37
N ALA A 25 -7.84 -26.62 -13.23
CA ALA A 25 -8.28 -25.98 -12.00
C ALA A 25 -8.14 -24.48 -12.24
N LYS A 26 -9.28 -23.75 -12.27
CA LYS A 26 -9.26 -22.29 -12.23
C LYS A 26 -8.45 -21.92 -11.00
N LEU A 27 -7.24 -21.41 -11.23
CA LEU A 27 -6.48 -20.72 -10.20
C LEU A 27 -7.35 -19.53 -9.77
N GLN A 28 -8.10 -19.71 -8.71
CA GLN A 28 -8.68 -18.60 -7.99
C GLN A 28 -7.50 -17.79 -7.47
N ARG A 29 -7.24 -16.64 -8.12
CA ARG A 29 -6.32 -15.67 -7.55
C ARG A 29 -6.79 -15.43 -6.13
N PRO A 30 -5.91 -15.58 -5.12
CA PRO A 30 -6.24 -15.15 -3.78
C PRO A 30 -6.63 -13.67 -3.89
N VAL A 31 -7.88 -13.36 -3.58
CA VAL A 31 -8.28 -11.97 -3.36
C VAL A 31 -7.48 -11.58 -2.13
N LEU A 32 -6.44 -10.78 -2.34
CA LEU A 32 -5.76 -10.10 -1.26
C LEU A 32 -6.82 -9.16 -0.67
N VAL A 33 -7.56 -9.67 0.29
CA VAL A 33 -8.35 -8.83 1.19
C VAL A 33 -7.32 -8.03 1.95
N SER A 34 -7.06 -6.79 1.51
CA SER A 34 -6.26 -5.86 2.30
C SER A 34 -6.90 -5.79 3.68
N PRO A 35 -6.17 -6.08 4.75
CA PRO A 35 -6.72 -5.90 6.08
C PRO A 35 -7.20 -4.45 6.19
N PRO A 36 -8.34 -4.19 6.86
CA PRO A 36 -8.79 -2.83 7.10
C PRO A 36 -7.61 -2.06 7.70
N LEU A 37 -7.30 -0.90 7.10
CA LEU A 37 -6.30 0.02 7.64
C LEU A 37 -6.76 0.38 9.05
N VAL A 38 -6.23 -0.33 10.05
CA VAL A 38 -6.42 0.03 11.45
C VAL A 38 -5.59 1.29 11.65
N THR A 39 -6.24 2.43 11.51
CA THR A 39 -5.63 3.71 11.82
C THR A 39 -5.27 3.69 13.29
N PRO A 40 -4.00 3.83 13.67
CA PRO A 40 -3.65 3.92 15.08
C PRO A 40 -4.49 4.98 15.77
N SER A 41 -5.08 4.66 16.90
CA SER A 41 -5.89 5.58 17.69
C SER A 41 -5.17 6.92 17.84
N GLY A 42 -5.83 8.01 17.43
CA GLY A 42 -5.25 9.37 17.43
C GLY A 42 -4.83 9.92 16.08
N LEU A 43 -4.77 9.09 15.01
CA LEU A 43 -4.50 9.56 13.64
C LEU A 43 -5.78 9.84 12.83
N ASP A 44 -6.96 9.49 13.35
CA ASP A 44 -8.27 9.69 12.68
C ASP A 44 -8.55 11.15 12.35
N ARG A 45 -7.95 12.06 13.12
CA ARG A 45 -8.06 13.51 12.92
C ARG A 45 -7.29 14.01 11.70
N VAL A 46 -6.31 13.22 11.23
CA VAL A 46 -5.35 13.60 10.19
C VAL A 46 -5.53 12.75 8.93
N MET A 47 -5.66 11.43 9.06
CA MET A 47 -5.78 10.53 7.92
C MET A 47 -7.05 10.83 7.12
N GLY A 48 -6.92 10.84 5.78
CA GLY A 48 -8.01 11.12 4.86
C GLY A 48 -8.47 12.59 4.85
N ARG A 49 -7.80 13.49 5.57
CA ARG A 49 -8.11 14.93 5.59
C ARG A 49 -7.38 15.65 4.46
N ASN A 50 -7.94 16.77 4.02
CA ASN A 50 -7.30 17.66 3.06
C ASN A 50 -6.36 18.66 3.74
N ALA A 51 -5.61 19.40 2.95
CA ALA A 51 -4.65 20.39 3.43
C ALA A 51 -5.31 21.48 4.30
N THR A 52 -6.49 21.96 3.90
CA THR A 52 -7.24 22.99 4.64
C THR A 52 -7.60 22.51 6.04
N SER A 53 -8.04 21.25 6.17
CA SER A 53 -8.34 20.63 7.46
C SER A 53 -7.11 20.53 8.35
N LEU A 54 -5.94 20.19 7.80
CA LEU A 54 -4.68 20.11 8.56
C LEU A 54 -4.24 21.51 9.05
N ILE A 55 -4.33 22.51 8.18
CA ILE A 55 -4.02 23.90 8.56
C ILE A 55 -5.00 24.40 9.62
N ALA A 56 -6.28 24.03 9.51
CA ALA A 56 -7.26 24.32 10.54
C ALA A 56 -6.93 23.64 11.88
N LEU A 57 -6.35 22.44 11.85
CA LEU A 57 -6.01 21.64 13.04
C LEU A 57 -4.70 22.11 13.71
N PHE A 58 -3.65 22.41 12.93
CA PHE A 58 -2.29 22.65 13.44
C PHE A 58 -1.81 24.10 13.28
N GLY A 59 -2.53 24.92 12.54
CA GLY A 59 -2.07 26.23 12.08
C GLY A 59 -1.32 26.13 10.75
N ASN A 60 -0.66 27.21 10.35
CA ASN A 60 0.08 27.25 9.10
C ASN A 60 1.18 26.17 9.08
N ALA A 61 1.33 25.53 7.93
CA ALA A 61 2.42 24.59 7.71
C ALA A 61 3.75 25.35 7.65
N ASP A 62 4.80 24.76 8.21
CA ASP A 62 6.16 25.30 8.13
C ASP A 62 6.77 25.05 6.74
N GLN A 63 6.33 23.98 6.07
CA GLN A 63 6.65 23.69 4.65
C GLN A 63 5.41 23.19 3.91
N ASP A 64 5.23 23.62 2.67
CA ASP A 64 4.19 23.20 1.75
C ASP A 64 4.82 22.94 0.38
N VAL A 65 5.06 21.67 0.08
CA VAL A 65 5.66 21.23 -1.19
C VAL A 65 4.59 20.56 -2.04
N ARG A 66 4.50 20.94 -3.31
CA ARG A 66 3.53 20.39 -4.27
C ARG A 66 4.26 19.81 -5.46
N GLU A 67 3.92 18.60 -5.83
CA GLU A 67 4.43 17.88 -6.99
C GLU A 67 3.28 17.15 -7.67
N ASP A 68 3.00 17.48 -8.93
CA ASP A 68 1.94 16.84 -9.76
C ASP A 68 0.67 16.45 -8.97
N ASN A 69 0.61 15.18 -8.51
CA ASN A 69 -0.54 14.61 -7.82
C ASN A 69 -0.35 14.54 -6.30
N SER A 70 0.77 15.03 -5.78
CA SER A 70 1.12 14.93 -4.37
C SER A 70 1.36 16.29 -3.73
N ARG A 71 1.16 16.35 -2.44
CA ARG A 71 1.47 17.52 -1.61
C ARG A 71 2.02 17.06 -0.29
N LYS A 72 3.11 17.64 0.15
CA LYS A 72 3.65 17.39 1.48
C LYS A 72 3.51 18.65 2.32
N LEU A 73 2.87 18.50 3.48
CA LEU A 73 2.82 19.54 4.50
C LEU A 73 3.67 19.13 5.68
N GLN A 74 4.47 20.05 6.19
CA GLN A 74 5.25 19.84 7.40
C GLN A 74 4.77 20.78 8.49
N PHE A 75 4.59 20.24 9.68
CA PHE A 75 4.24 21.00 10.89
C PHE A 75 5.27 20.69 11.98
N SER A 76 5.82 21.72 12.61
CA SER A 76 6.86 21.57 13.62
C SER A 76 6.43 22.14 14.96
N SER A 77 6.93 21.54 16.02
CA SER A 77 6.85 22.06 17.39
C SER A 77 8.20 21.84 18.08
N GLY A 78 8.34 22.32 19.31
CA GLY A 78 9.52 22.00 20.12
C GLY A 78 9.62 20.51 20.52
N ILE A 79 8.57 19.75 20.28
CA ILE A 79 8.47 18.33 20.65
C ILE A 79 8.68 17.42 19.44
N CYS A 80 8.08 17.75 18.29
CA CYS A 80 8.14 16.92 17.10
C CYS A 80 7.97 17.70 15.79
N ILE A 81 8.33 17.03 14.70
CA ILE A 81 8.07 17.41 13.33
C ILE A 81 7.16 16.33 12.73
N LEU A 82 6.03 16.74 12.15
CA LEU A 82 5.07 15.90 11.45
C LEU A 82 5.11 16.21 9.96
N ASP A 83 5.39 15.21 9.15
CA ASP A 83 5.27 15.27 7.68
C ASP A 83 3.98 14.58 7.26
N ALA A 84 3.06 15.31 6.64
CA ALA A 84 1.83 14.78 6.09
C ALA A 84 1.94 14.71 4.58
N TYR A 85 1.72 13.51 4.02
CA TYR A 85 1.76 13.22 2.59
C TYR A 85 0.34 13.06 2.07
N LEU A 86 -0.05 13.95 1.18
CA LEU A 86 -1.37 14.00 0.58
C LEU A 86 -1.28 13.59 -0.89
N TYR A 87 -2.14 12.68 -1.30
CA TYR A 87 -2.25 12.24 -2.69
C TYR A 87 -3.68 12.41 -3.19
N ALA A 88 -3.81 12.83 -4.44
CA ALA A 88 -5.11 12.89 -5.08
C ALA A 88 -5.62 11.46 -5.35
N PRO A 89 -6.84 11.09 -4.93
CA PRO A 89 -7.39 9.76 -5.16
C PRO A 89 -7.68 9.48 -6.64
N ALA A 90 -7.80 10.53 -7.45
CA ALA A 90 -7.93 10.48 -8.90
C ALA A 90 -7.49 11.82 -9.50
N LYS A 91 -7.23 11.84 -10.81
CA LYS A 91 -6.86 13.06 -11.53
C LYS A 91 -7.89 14.17 -11.32
N GLY A 92 -7.44 15.35 -10.91
CA GLY A 92 -8.29 16.53 -10.67
C GLY A 92 -9.09 16.48 -9.36
N LYS A 93 -8.86 15.51 -8.51
CA LYS A 93 -9.44 15.45 -7.17
C LYS A 93 -8.51 16.11 -6.15
N GLU A 94 -9.09 16.58 -5.06
CA GLU A 94 -8.32 17.18 -3.98
C GLU A 94 -7.42 16.15 -3.29
N PRO A 95 -6.13 16.46 -3.08
CA PRO A 95 -5.23 15.57 -2.34
C PRO A 95 -5.66 15.38 -0.89
N LEU A 96 -5.66 14.13 -0.44
CA LEU A 96 -5.99 13.72 0.91
C LEU A 96 -4.80 13.04 1.58
N VAL A 97 -4.68 13.18 2.90
CA VAL A 97 -3.61 12.51 3.66
C VAL A 97 -3.72 11.01 3.54
N SER A 98 -2.71 10.40 2.94
CA SER A 98 -2.57 8.96 2.80
C SER A 98 -1.54 8.38 3.75
N TYR A 99 -0.58 9.20 4.16
CA TYR A 99 0.49 8.79 5.07
C TYR A 99 0.97 9.97 5.90
N VAL A 100 1.40 9.69 7.13
CA VAL A 100 2.10 10.65 7.99
C VAL A 100 3.36 10.01 8.57
N ASP A 101 4.41 10.80 8.69
CA ASP A 101 5.61 10.46 9.42
C ASP A 101 5.87 11.46 10.53
N ALA A 102 6.53 11.03 11.60
CA ALA A 102 6.84 11.90 12.72
C ALA A 102 8.24 11.59 13.26
N ARG A 103 8.94 12.65 13.63
CA ARG A 103 10.26 12.57 14.26
C ARG A 103 10.42 13.65 15.32
N GLN A 104 11.35 13.46 16.22
CA GLN A 104 11.80 14.53 17.12
C GLN A 104 12.61 15.59 16.35
N PRO A 105 12.77 16.79 16.87
CA PRO A 105 13.59 17.83 16.21
C PRO A 105 15.04 17.43 15.95
N ASP A 106 15.59 16.54 16.77
CA ASP A 106 16.94 15.96 16.61
C ASP A 106 17.00 14.77 15.61
N GLY A 107 15.85 14.39 15.04
CA GLY A 107 15.71 13.26 14.13
C GLY A 107 15.36 11.94 14.80
N GLY A 108 15.29 11.88 16.11
CA GLY A 108 14.93 10.68 16.87
C GLY A 108 13.48 10.22 16.62
N PRO A 109 13.16 8.95 16.89
CA PRO A 109 11.82 8.41 16.70
C PRO A 109 10.81 8.99 17.70
N ILE A 110 9.58 9.20 17.25
CA ILE A 110 8.44 9.54 18.10
C ILE A 110 7.18 8.89 17.55
N ASP A 111 6.26 8.54 18.43
CA ASP A 111 4.95 8.01 18.01
C ASP A 111 4.13 9.09 17.28
N ARG A 112 3.57 8.72 16.14
CA ARG A 112 2.83 9.65 15.25
C ARG A 112 1.61 10.27 15.91
N ALA A 113 0.83 9.48 16.65
CA ALA A 113 -0.36 9.97 17.36
C ALA A 113 0.03 10.92 18.48
N SER A 114 1.12 10.66 19.17
CA SER A 114 1.69 11.54 20.19
C SER A 114 2.12 12.90 19.60
N CYS A 115 2.74 12.89 18.41
CA CYS A 115 3.10 14.10 17.70
C CYS A 115 1.85 14.90 17.26
N VAL A 116 0.84 14.24 16.71
CA VAL A 116 -0.45 14.86 16.36
C VAL A 116 -1.07 15.56 17.58
N ALA A 117 -1.10 14.89 18.73
CA ALA A 117 -1.62 15.45 19.97
C ALA A 117 -0.80 16.67 20.45
N ALA A 118 0.53 16.61 20.35
CA ALA A 118 1.42 17.72 20.73
C ALA A 118 1.20 18.97 19.85
N LEU A 119 1.07 18.77 18.52
CA LEU A 119 0.81 19.86 17.58
C LEU A 119 -0.57 20.50 17.77
N THR A 120 -1.60 19.71 18.08
CA THR A 120 -2.94 20.23 18.38
C THR A 120 -2.91 21.15 19.61
N ARG A 121 -2.26 20.72 20.69
CA ARG A 121 -2.11 21.53 21.92
C ARG A 121 -1.32 22.79 21.67
N ARG A 122 -0.30 22.77 20.80
CA ARG A 122 0.47 23.96 20.43
C ARG A 122 -0.43 25.06 19.84
N LYS A 123 -1.39 24.69 19.01
CA LYS A 123 -2.31 25.65 18.41
C LYS A 123 -3.29 26.23 19.42
N GLU A 124 -3.82 25.39 20.31
CA GLU A 124 -4.75 25.82 21.36
C GLU A 124 -4.12 26.81 22.35
N ALA A 125 -2.79 26.78 22.51
CA ALA A 125 -2.03 27.66 23.40
C ALA A 125 -1.63 29.00 22.76
N ARG A 126 -1.97 29.24 21.48
CA ARG A 126 -1.69 30.47 20.72
C ARG A 126 -2.92 31.36 20.63
#